data_7b06e3d9b86b4566a108d0c67f8b2505
#
_entry.id   7b06e3d9b86b4566a108d0c67f8b2505
#
_cell.length_a   1.000
_cell.length_b   1.000
_cell.length_c   1.000
_cell.angle_alpha   90.00
_cell.angle_beta   90.00
_cell.angle_gamma   90.00
#
_symmetry.space_group_name_H-M   'P 1'
#
loop_
_entity.id
_entity.type
_entity.pdbx_description
1 polymer ?
#
loop_
_entity_poly.entity_id
_entity_poly.type
_entity_poly.pdbx_seq_one_letter_code
_entity_poly.pdbx_strand_id
1 'polypeptide(L)' 'MLIQVLKILLACITFGLGISLICLSLIFAVTGEPEGSVIGMLCGFAGLMYGIHLSDEVRNDT' A
#
# COMPACT_ATOMS: atom_id res chain seq x y z
N MET A 1 14.24 -16.65 10.67
CA MET A 1 13.01 -17.26 10.18
C MET A 1 11.79 -16.49 10.59
N LEU A 2 11.65 -16.16 11.86
CA LEU A 2 10.50 -15.38 12.35
C LEU A 2 10.48 -13.98 11.76
N ILE A 3 11.64 -13.37 11.60
CA ILE A 3 11.74 -12.02 11.04
C ILE A 3 11.29 -11.98 9.58
N GLN A 4 11.63 -13.03 8.82
CA GLN A 4 11.25 -13.11 7.41
C GLN A 4 9.73 -13.23 7.25
N VAL A 5 9.10 -14.07 8.06
CA VAL A 5 7.64 -14.23 8.02
C VAL A 5 6.95 -12.93 8.41
N LEU A 6 7.49 -12.23 9.41
CA LEU A 6 6.96 -10.95 9.84
C LEU A 6 7.07 -9.89 8.73
N LYS A 7 8.19 -9.87 8.03
CA LYS A 7 8.41 -8.93 6.91
C LYS A 7 7.44 -9.20 5.77
N ILE A 8 7.23 -10.47 5.43
CA ILE A 8 6.30 -10.85 4.38
C ILE A 8 4.88 -10.45 4.76
N LEU A 9 4.48 -10.68 6.00
CA LEU A 9 3.18 -10.30 6.51
C LEU A 9 2.99 -8.79 6.43
N LEU A 10 4.00 -8.04 6.85
CA LEU A 10 3.97 -6.58 6.79
C LEU A 10 3.83 -6.08 5.37
N ALA A 11 4.55 -6.68 4.43
CA ALA A 11 4.47 -6.33 3.03
C ALA A 11 3.07 -6.59 2.47
N CYS A 12 2.48 -7.72 2.82
CA CYS A 12 1.13 -8.06 2.38
C CYS A 12 0.09 -7.07 2.93
N ILE A 13 0.21 -6.71 4.20
CA ILE A 13 -0.69 -5.74 4.83
C ILE A 13 -0.54 -4.38 4.17
N THR A 14 0.68 -3.94 3.93
CA THR A 14 0.95 -2.65 3.28
C THR A 14 0.40 -2.64 1.87
N PHE A 15 0.58 -3.73 1.12
CA PHE A 15 0.04 -3.86 -0.23
C PHE A 15 -1.48 -3.78 -0.23
N GLY A 16 -2.12 -4.53 0.66
CA GLY A 16 -3.57 -4.53 0.78
C GLY A 16 -4.12 -3.16 1.15
N LEU A 17 -3.46 -2.48 2.08
CA LEU A 17 -3.84 -1.13 2.48
C LEU A 17 -3.72 -0.15 1.32
N GLY A 18 -2.63 -0.25 0.56
CA GLY A 18 -2.43 0.63 -0.60
C GLY A 18 -3.52 0.45 -1.64
N ILE A 19 -3.85 -0.79 -1.98
CA ILE A 19 -4.90 -1.09 -2.94
C ILE A 19 -6.26 -0.61 -2.43
N SER A 20 -6.54 -0.84 -1.15
CA SER A 20 -7.79 -0.40 -0.52
C SER A 20 -7.93 1.12 -0.58
N LEU A 21 -6.86 1.83 -0.30
CA LEU A 21 -6.85 3.30 -0.34
C LEU A 21 -7.09 3.81 -1.75
N ILE A 22 -6.51 3.16 -2.75
CA ILE A 22 -6.71 3.55 -4.14
C ILE A 22 -8.17 3.32 -4.54
N CYS A 23 -8.76 2.21 -4.16
CA CYS A 23 -10.17 1.91 -4.45
C CYS A 23 -11.09 2.94 -3.78
N LEU A 24 -10.83 3.25 -2.51
CA LEU A 24 -11.60 4.26 -1.79
C LEU A 24 -11.47 5.64 -2.46
N SER A 25 -10.26 5.96 -2.90
CA SER A 25 -10.00 7.21 -3.60
C SER A 25 -10.83 7.32 -4.88
N LEU A 26 -10.95 6.23 -5.62
CA LEU A 26 -11.77 6.19 -6.83
C LEU A 26 -13.25 6.42 -6.51
N ILE A 27 -13.73 5.82 -5.42
CA ILE A 27 -15.11 6.01 -4.99
C ILE A 27 -15.35 7.48 -4.60
N PHE A 28 -14.42 8.08 -3.90
CA PHE A 28 -14.52 9.50 -3.52
C PHE A 28 -14.52 10.41 -4.74
N ALA A 29 -13.75 10.06 -5.75
CA ALA A 29 -13.70 10.85 -6.99
C ALA A 29 -15.07 10.83 -7.70
N VAL A 30 -15.75 9.69 -7.69
CA VAL A 30 -17.06 9.55 -8.32
C VAL A 30 -18.13 10.29 -7.54
N THR A 31 -18.00 10.35 -6.21
CA THR A 31 -19.00 11.03 -5.36
C THR A 31 -18.82 12.55 -5.31
N GLY A 32 -17.78 13.09 -5.94
CA GLY A 32 -17.62 14.53 -6.05
C GLY A 32 -16.76 15.19 -4.97
N GLU A 33 -15.94 14.41 -4.27
CA GLU A 33 -15.01 14.95 -3.28
C GLU A 33 -13.57 14.80 -3.80
N PRO A 34 -13.08 15.80 -4.57
CA PRO A 34 -11.75 15.69 -5.19
C PRO A 34 -10.61 15.73 -4.19
N GLU A 35 -10.79 16.41 -3.06
CA GLU A 35 -9.74 16.52 -2.04
C GLU A 35 -9.43 15.16 -1.41
N GLY A 36 -10.44 14.42 -1.01
CA GLY A 36 -10.28 13.09 -0.45
C GLY A 36 -9.66 12.13 -1.45
N SER A 37 -10.03 12.25 -2.72
CA SER A 37 -9.50 11.41 -3.79
C SER A 37 -7.98 11.60 -3.95
N VAL A 38 -7.52 12.85 -3.96
CA VAL A 38 -6.10 13.16 -4.12
C VAL A 38 -5.30 12.62 -2.94
N ILE A 39 -5.79 12.84 -1.73
CA ILE A 39 -5.11 12.37 -0.52
C ILE A 39 -5.06 10.84 -0.49
N GLY A 40 -6.16 10.19 -0.83
CA GLY A 40 -6.23 8.73 -0.89
C GLY A 40 -5.28 8.16 -1.91
N MET A 41 -5.18 8.78 -3.08
CA MET A 41 -4.27 8.33 -4.13
C MET A 41 -2.81 8.45 -3.69
N LEU A 42 -2.46 9.58 -3.10
CA LEU A 42 -1.09 9.81 -2.62
C LEU A 42 -0.72 8.79 -1.54
N CYS A 43 -1.61 8.56 -0.59
CA CYS A 43 -1.37 7.58 0.47
C CYS A 43 -1.28 6.16 -0.08
N GLY A 44 -2.16 5.82 -1.04
CA GLY A 44 -2.15 4.52 -1.68
C GLY A 44 -0.85 4.27 -2.44
N PHE A 45 -0.40 5.27 -3.18
CA PHE A 45 0.87 5.18 -3.91
C PHE A 45 2.04 5.01 -2.97
N ALA A 46 2.08 5.80 -1.90
CA ALA A 46 3.15 5.68 -0.90
C ALA A 46 3.16 4.29 -0.26
N GLY A 47 1.99 3.77 0.07
CA GLY A 47 1.87 2.44 0.63
C GLY A 47 2.34 1.36 -0.33
N LEU A 48 1.98 1.49 -1.61
CA LEU A 48 2.43 0.53 -2.62
C LEU A 48 3.94 0.57 -2.79
N MET A 49 4.51 1.75 -2.85
CA MET A 49 5.97 1.90 -2.97
C MET A 49 6.68 1.30 -1.77
N TYR A 50 6.16 1.54 -0.59
CA TYR A 50 6.73 0.97 0.62
C TYR A 50 6.63 -0.55 0.63
N GLY A 51 5.51 -1.08 0.17
CA GLY A 51 5.33 -2.53 0.05
C GLY A 51 6.31 -3.16 -0.91
N ILE A 52 6.53 -2.51 -2.06
CA ILE A 52 7.51 -2.99 -3.03
C ILE A 52 8.91 -2.97 -2.44
N HIS A 53 9.25 -1.90 -1.74
CA HIS A 53 10.57 -1.78 -1.11
C HIS A 53 10.79 -2.88 -0.07
N LEU A 54 9.78 -3.14 0.75
CA LEU A 54 9.84 -4.21 1.75
C LEU A 54 9.98 -5.58 1.08
N SER A 55 9.26 -5.80 0.00
CA SER A 55 9.33 -7.05 -0.75
C SER A 55 10.72 -7.26 -1.34
N ASP A 56 11.33 -6.19 -1.84
CA ASP A 56 12.69 -6.25 -2.37
C ASP A 56 13.71 -6.58 -1.29
N GLU A 57 13.53 -6.01 -0.10
CA GLU A 57 14.40 -6.28 1.03
C GLU A 57 14.33 -7.74 1.46
N VAL A 58 13.11 -8.29 1.51
CA VAL A 58 12.92 -9.70 1.85
C VAL A 58 13.56 -10.61 0.80
N ARG A 59 13.47 -10.20 -0.46
CA ARG A 59 14.06 -10.97 -1.56
C ARG A 59 15.58 -10.99 -1.50
N ASN A 60 16.19 -9.88 -1.13
CA ASN A 60 17.63 -9.76 -1.04
C ASN A 60 18.21 -10.56 0.12
N ASP A 61 17.41 -10.79 1.15
CA ASP A 61 17.85 -11.54 2.33
C ASP A 61 17.86 -13.05 2.09
N THR A 62 17.24 -13.52 1.04
CA THR A 62 17.24 -14.94 0.68
C THR A 62 18.31 -15.25 -0.34
#